data_2864068cda7ac52cdce3e3b3440173c9
#
_entry.id   2864068cda7ac52cdce3e3b3440173c9
#
_cell.length_a   1.000
_cell.length_b   1.000
_cell.length_c   1.000
_cell.angle_alpha   90.00
_cell.angle_beta   90.00
_cell.angle_gamma   90.00
#
_symmetry.space_group_name_H-M   'P 1'
#
loop_
_entity.id
_entity.type
_entity.pdbx_description
1 polymer ?
#
loop_
_entity_poly.entity_id
_entity_poly.type
_entity_poly.pdbx_seq_one_letter_code
_entity_poly.pdbx_strand_id
1 'polypeptide(L)'
;MEFHITEQQRDLQQRARCLAEDFATRAAQHDREASDPLENYAALRDAGFYGLNVPVELGGGGIGLLSWSLAAEELAQGCASTALSFNMHLSVVGPLMASPLVSPATKERLAKMVVHEG
;
A
#
# COMPACT_ATOMS: atom_id res chain seq x y z
N MET A 1 -22.21 10.49 -14.03
CA MET A 1 -20.99 9.95 -13.40
C MET A 1 -20.51 10.94 -12.37
N GLU A 2 -20.40 10.51 -11.13
CA GLU A 2 -19.92 11.37 -10.06
C GLU A 2 -18.43 11.12 -9.82
N PHE A 3 -17.66 12.19 -9.75
CA PHE A 3 -16.22 12.13 -9.48
C PHE A 3 -15.91 12.59 -8.05
N HIS A 4 -16.75 12.17 -7.10
CA HIS A 4 -16.55 12.52 -5.71
C HIS A 4 -15.66 11.51 -4.99
N ILE A 5 -14.67 12.05 -4.29
CA ILE A 5 -13.81 11.27 -3.40
C ILE A 5 -14.47 11.23 -2.02
N THR A 6 -14.57 10.04 -1.44
CA THR A 6 -15.14 9.85 -0.10
C THR A 6 -14.20 10.39 0.98
N GLU A 7 -14.72 10.59 2.19
CA GLU A 7 -13.89 10.98 3.34
C GLU A 7 -12.79 9.96 3.63
N GLN A 8 -13.11 8.67 3.54
CA GLN A 8 -12.12 7.60 3.72
C GLN A 8 -11.00 7.67 2.67
N GLN A 9 -11.36 7.97 1.43
CA GLN A 9 -10.39 8.14 0.35
C GLN A 9 -9.51 9.37 0.57
N ARG A 10 -10.09 10.48 1.04
CA ARG A 10 -9.33 11.70 1.39
C ARG A 10 -8.37 11.46 2.55
N ASP A 11 -8.80 10.73 3.57
CA ASP A 11 -7.96 10.35 4.70
C ASP A 11 -6.78 9.51 4.22
N LEU A 12 -7.04 8.52 3.37
CA LEU A 12 -6.00 7.68 2.80
C LEU A 12 -5.00 8.50 1.96
N GLN A 13 -5.50 9.43 1.12
CA GLN A 13 -4.64 10.34 0.37
C GLN A 13 -3.75 11.17 1.29
N GLN A 14 -4.31 11.71 2.37
CA GLN A 14 -3.55 12.52 3.32
C GLN A 14 -2.49 11.70 4.04
N ARG A 15 -2.80 10.48 4.44
CA ARG A 15 -1.85 9.57 5.06
C ARG A 15 -0.72 9.20 4.10
N ALA A 16 -1.05 8.91 2.84
CA ALA A 16 -0.08 8.63 1.80
C ALA A 16 0.81 9.84 1.51
N ARG A 17 0.23 11.04 1.49
CA ARG A 17 0.98 12.29 1.28
C ARG A 17 1.99 12.52 2.40
N CYS A 18 1.61 12.32 3.65
CA CYS A 18 2.52 12.45 4.79
C CYS A 18 3.71 11.49 4.67
N LEU A 19 3.46 10.24 4.28
CA LEU A 19 4.53 9.28 4.02
C LEU A 19 5.41 9.74 2.85
N ALA A 20 4.80 10.21 1.77
CA ALA A 20 5.53 10.68 0.58
C ALA A 20 6.45 11.86 0.91
N GLU A 21 6.01 12.81 1.72
CA GLU A 21 6.83 13.95 2.17
C GLU A 21 8.07 13.48 2.94
N ASP A 22 7.91 12.49 3.80
CA ASP A 22 9.03 11.86 4.50
C ASP A 22 9.96 11.13 3.52
N PHE A 23 9.41 10.34 2.60
CA PHE A 23 10.21 9.60 1.61
C PHE A 23 11.00 10.53 0.71
N ALA A 24 10.45 11.68 0.35
CA ALA A 24 11.10 12.67 -0.50
C ALA A 24 12.43 13.17 0.08
N THR A 25 12.56 13.18 1.40
CA THR A 25 13.79 13.62 2.08
C THR A 25 14.99 12.72 1.80
N ARG A 26 14.75 11.46 1.39
CA ARG A 26 15.79 10.45 1.17
C ARG A 26 15.87 9.92 -0.26
N ALA A 27 14.90 10.28 -1.12
CA ALA A 27 14.78 9.69 -2.46
C ALA A 27 16.03 9.93 -3.33
N ALA A 28 16.54 11.15 -3.33
CA ALA A 28 17.74 11.50 -4.11
C ALA A 28 18.99 10.77 -3.62
N GLN A 29 19.13 10.56 -2.33
CA GLN A 29 20.25 9.82 -1.75
C GLN A 29 20.21 8.35 -2.16
N HIS A 30 19.05 7.70 -2.02
CA HIS A 30 18.89 6.31 -2.44
C HIS A 30 19.15 6.11 -3.93
N ASP A 31 18.72 7.08 -4.76
CA ASP A 31 18.98 7.03 -6.19
C ASP A 31 20.47 7.12 -6.50
N ARG A 32 21.20 8.05 -5.87
CA ARG A 32 22.64 8.21 -6.06
C ARG A 32 23.44 6.99 -5.58
N GLU A 33 23.05 6.39 -4.49
CA GLU A 33 23.73 5.28 -3.85
C GLU A 33 23.30 3.92 -4.38
N ALA A 34 22.28 3.87 -5.23
CA ALA A 34 21.62 2.64 -5.69
C ALA A 34 21.27 1.73 -4.51
N SER A 35 20.74 2.33 -3.44
CA SER A 35 20.40 1.62 -2.20
C SER A 35 18.89 1.44 -2.06
N ASP A 36 18.48 0.37 -1.37
CA ASP A 36 17.08 0.09 -1.10
C ASP A 36 16.53 1.02 -0.01
N PRO A 37 15.35 1.63 -0.20
CA PRO A 37 14.75 2.52 0.79
C PRO A 37 14.06 1.72 1.92
N LEU A 38 14.82 0.98 2.70
CA LEU A 38 14.31 0.08 3.75
C LEU A 38 13.49 0.82 4.81
N GLU A 39 13.87 2.05 5.13
CA GLU A 39 13.14 2.91 6.06
C GLU A 39 11.74 3.27 5.53
N ASN A 40 11.60 3.41 4.22
CA ASN A 40 10.30 3.66 3.60
C ASN A 40 9.40 2.44 3.69
N TYR A 41 9.95 1.25 3.47
CA TYR A 41 9.21 -0.01 3.60
C TYR A 41 8.75 -0.22 5.04
N ALA A 42 9.60 0.08 6.00
CA ALA A 42 9.25 0.01 7.43
C ALA A 42 8.10 1.00 7.76
N ALA A 43 8.16 2.21 7.24
CA ALA A 43 7.11 3.21 7.44
C ALA A 43 5.76 2.77 6.83
N LEU A 44 5.78 2.19 5.63
CA LEU A 44 4.57 1.63 5.00
C LEU A 44 3.97 0.49 5.83
N ARG A 45 4.81 -0.40 6.34
CA ARG A 45 4.37 -1.48 7.23
C ARG A 45 3.72 -0.94 8.51
N ASP A 46 4.40 -0.02 9.16
CA ASP A 46 3.94 0.55 10.43
C ASP A 46 2.64 1.34 10.26
N ALA A 47 2.42 1.92 9.07
CA ALA A 47 1.18 2.60 8.72
C ALA A 47 0.06 1.65 8.27
N GLY A 48 0.32 0.35 8.16
CA GLY A 48 -0.66 -0.65 7.75
C GLY A 48 -0.93 -0.69 6.25
N PHE A 49 -0.07 -0.09 5.43
CA PHE A 49 -0.31 0.06 3.99
C PHE A 49 -0.24 -1.27 3.22
N TYR A 50 0.55 -2.23 3.68
CA TYR A 50 0.64 -3.53 3.00
C TYR A 50 -0.64 -4.36 3.09
N GLY A 51 -1.49 -4.09 4.07
CA GLY A 51 -2.79 -4.76 4.24
C GLY A 51 -3.98 -3.97 3.68
N LEU A 52 -3.76 -2.87 2.96
CA LEU A 52 -4.86 -2.00 2.51
C LEU A 52 -5.90 -2.73 1.67
N ASN A 53 -5.50 -3.61 0.77
CA ASN A 53 -6.42 -4.36 -0.10
C ASN A 53 -6.74 -5.77 0.40
N VAL A 54 -6.35 -6.10 1.61
CA VAL A 54 -6.84 -7.29 2.30
C VAL A 54 -8.26 -7.00 2.80
N PRO A 55 -9.22 -7.94 2.66
CA PRO A 55 -10.58 -7.74 3.17
C PRO A 55 -10.64 -7.37 4.65
N VAL A 56 -11.61 -6.53 5.00
CA VAL A 56 -11.81 -6.10 6.40
C VAL A 56 -12.02 -7.28 7.33
N GLU A 57 -12.73 -8.31 6.88
CA GLU A 57 -13.00 -9.55 7.63
C GLU A 57 -11.71 -10.30 8.00
N LEU A 58 -10.65 -10.08 7.24
CA LEU A 58 -9.34 -10.69 7.47
C LEU A 58 -8.34 -9.71 8.11
N GLY A 59 -8.82 -8.58 8.58
CA GLY A 59 -8.04 -7.59 9.31
C GLY A 59 -7.40 -6.49 8.46
N GLY A 60 -7.73 -6.42 7.19
CA GLY A 60 -7.17 -5.43 6.27
C GLY A 60 -8.02 -4.18 6.07
N GLY A 61 -7.62 -3.35 5.15
CA GLY A 61 -8.27 -2.08 4.84
C GLY A 61 -9.47 -2.18 3.90
N GLY A 62 -9.59 -3.28 3.17
CA GLY A 62 -10.72 -3.53 2.26
C GLY A 62 -10.86 -2.53 1.14
N ILE A 63 -9.78 -1.90 0.70
CA ILE A 63 -9.84 -0.87 -0.35
C ILE A 63 -9.94 -1.48 -1.75
N GLY A 64 -10.62 -0.73 -2.63
CA GLY A 64 -10.69 -1.05 -4.05
C GLY A 64 -9.63 -0.32 -4.88
N LEU A 65 -9.74 -0.48 -6.20
CA LEU A 65 -8.76 0.04 -7.15
C LEU A 65 -8.62 1.57 -7.10
N LEU A 66 -9.72 2.30 -6.97
CA LEU A 66 -9.66 3.77 -6.93
C LEU A 66 -8.87 4.25 -5.71
N SER A 67 -9.18 3.72 -4.53
CA SER A 67 -8.49 4.09 -3.29
C SER A 67 -6.99 3.73 -3.37
N TRP A 68 -6.67 2.56 -3.91
CA TRP A 68 -5.29 2.16 -4.17
C TRP A 68 -4.59 3.17 -5.09
N SER A 69 -5.22 3.53 -6.22
CA SER A 69 -4.64 4.48 -7.18
C SER A 69 -4.36 5.84 -6.53
N LEU A 70 -5.27 6.33 -5.69
CA LEU A 70 -5.08 7.59 -4.97
C LEU A 70 -3.87 7.55 -4.03
N ALA A 71 -3.72 6.45 -3.30
CA ALA A 71 -2.56 6.28 -2.41
C ALA A 71 -1.25 6.17 -3.21
N ALA A 72 -1.24 5.38 -4.28
CA ALA A 72 -0.07 5.17 -5.12
C ALA A 72 0.41 6.47 -5.78
N GLU A 73 -0.52 7.30 -6.25
CA GLU A 73 -0.22 8.60 -6.84
C GLU A 73 0.51 9.51 -5.85
N GLU A 74 0.04 9.58 -4.63
CA GLU A 74 0.68 10.38 -3.58
C GLU A 74 2.07 9.84 -3.22
N LEU A 75 2.20 8.54 -3.02
CA LEU A 75 3.48 7.92 -2.69
C LEU A 75 4.53 8.14 -3.78
N ALA A 76 4.13 8.07 -5.04
CA ALA A 76 5.02 8.25 -6.18
C ALA A 76 5.63 9.66 -6.25
N GLN A 77 4.94 10.66 -5.74
CA GLN A 77 5.45 12.04 -5.68
C GLN A 77 6.62 12.17 -4.70
N GLY A 78 6.67 11.32 -3.68
CA GLY A 78 7.77 11.31 -2.71
C GLY A 78 8.95 10.45 -3.15
N CYS A 79 8.68 9.21 -3.55
CA CYS A 79 9.70 8.25 -3.96
C CYS A 79 9.10 7.25 -4.95
N ALA A 80 9.47 7.39 -6.22
CA ALA A 80 8.93 6.56 -7.29
C ALA A 80 9.28 5.08 -7.12
N SER A 81 10.48 4.74 -6.69
CA SER A 81 10.90 3.35 -6.48
C SER A 81 10.13 2.69 -5.34
N THR A 82 9.90 3.41 -4.24
CA THR A 82 9.07 2.93 -3.13
C THR A 82 7.63 2.69 -3.59
N ALA A 83 7.05 3.63 -4.34
CA ALA A 83 5.70 3.49 -4.88
C ALA A 83 5.57 2.30 -5.84
N LEU A 84 6.57 2.07 -6.67
CA LEU A 84 6.60 0.92 -7.57
C LEU A 84 6.59 -0.41 -6.78
N SER A 85 7.45 -0.54 -5.78
CA SER A 85 7.51 -1.73 -4.93
C SER A 85 6.20 -1.95 -4.18
N PHE A 86 5.62 -0.89 -3.65
CA PHE A 86 4.30 -0.92 -3.01
C PHE A 86 3.21 -1.40 -3.97
N ASN A 87 3.19 -0.86 -5.19
CA ASN A 87 2.22 -1.26 -6.21
C ASN A 87 2.36 -2.74 -6.59
N MET A 88 3.57 -3.24 -6.70
CA MET A 88 3.80 -4.65 -7.00
C MET A 88 3.24 -5.55 -5.90
N HIS A 89 3.43 -5.18 -4.64
CA HIS A 89 2.84 -5.92 -3.51
C HIS A 89 1.32 -5.94 -3.60
N LEU A 90 0.67 -4.79 -3.73
CA LEU A 90 -0.79 -4.73 -3.81
C LEU A 90 -1.35 -5.44 -5.05
N SER A 91 -0.63 -5.40 -6.17
CA SER A 91 -1.05 -6.06 -7.41
C SER A 91 -1.08 -7.59 -7.31
N VAL A 92 -0.37 -8.15 -6.35
CA VAL A 92 -0.40 -9.59 -6.06
C VAL A 92 -1.43 -9.91 -4.99
N VAL A 93 -1.40 -9.19 -3.87
CA VAL A 93 -2.26 -9.46 -2.71
C VAL A 93 -3.74 -9.27 -3.04
N GLY A 94 -4.10 -8.19 -3.71
CA GLY A 94 -5.49 -7.89 -4.08
C GLY A 94 -6.14 -9.01 -4.91
N PRO A 95 -5.59 -9.37 -6.06
CA PRO A 95 -6.11 -10.46 -6.88
C PRO A 95 -6.14 -11.81 -6.16
N LEU A 96 -5.15 -12.14 -5.34
CA LEU A 96 -5.16 -13.38 -4.56
C LEU A 96 -6.34 -13.40 -3.60
N MET A 97 -6.63 -12.30 -2.92
CA MET A 97 -7.75 -12.19 -1.99
C MET A 97 -9.10 -12.25 -2.71
N ALA A 98 -9.20 -11.74 -3.93
CA ALA A 98 -10.42 -11.73 -4.74
C ALA A 98 -10.65 -13.04 -5.50
N SER A 99 -9.63 -13.86 -5.70
CA SER A 99 -9.74 -15.06 -6.53
C SER A 99 -10.59 -16.16 -5.88
N PRO A 100 -11.58 -16.72 -6.58
CA PRO A 100 -12.32 -17.88 -6.08
C PRO A 100 -11.50 -19.19 -6.12
N LEU A 101 -10.34 -19.17 -6.78
CA LEU A 101 -9.46 -20.34 -6.88
C LEU A 101 -8.52 -20.48 -5.67
N VAL A 102 -8.39 -19.43 -4.86
CA VAL A 102 -7.60 -19.47 -3.63
C VAL A 102 -8.52 -19.88 -2.47
N SER A 103 -8.12 -20.90 -1.73
CA SER A 103 -8.95 -21.40 -0.61
C SER A 103 -9.07 -20.38 0.53
N PRO A 104 -10.19 -20.38 1.28
CA PRO A 104 -10.33 -19.51 2.44
C PRO A 104 -9.20 -19.65 3.45
N ALA A 105 -8.72 -20.86 3.71
CA ALA A 105 -7.61 -21.12 4.63
C ALA A 105 -6.30 -20.46 4.16
N THR A 106 -6.03 -20.50 2.85
CA THR A 106 -4.85 -19.86 2.28
C THR A 106 -4.95 -18.34 2.36
N LYS A 107 -6.13 -17.78 2.06
CA LYS A 107 -6.39 -16.33 2.19
C LYS A 107 -6.17 -15.86 3.63
N GLU A 108 -6.68 -16.59 4.59
CA GLU A 108 -6.53 -16.29 6.01
C GLU A 108 -5.08 -16.27 6.44
N ARG A 109 -4.31 -17.27 6.01
CA ARG A 109 -2.88 -17.35 6.31
C ARG A 109 -2.09 -16.21 5.66
N LEU A 110 -2.36 -15.90 4.40
CA LEU A 110 -1.72 -14.78 3.69
C LEU A 110 -2.07 -13.44 4.32
N ALA A 111 -3.35 -13.24 4.67
CA ALA A 111 -3.80 -12.02 5.35
C ALA A 111 -3.07 -11.83 6.68
N LYS A 112 -2.92 -12.89 7.47
CA LYS A 112 -2.19 -12.85 8.73
C LYS A 112 -0.73 -12.41 8.53
N MET A 113 -0.06 -12.97 7.54
CA MET A 113 1.32 -12.60 7.20
C MET A 113 1.42 -11.13 6.79
N VAL A 114 0.52 -10.67 5.92
CA VAL A 114 0.55 -9.31 5.38
C VAL A 114 0.17 -8.25 6.41
N VAL A 115 -0.84 -8.52 7.24
CA VAL A 115 -1.38 -7.55 8.20
C VAL A 115 -0.59 -7.51 9.51
N HIS A 116 -0.16 -8.66 10.01
CA HIS A 116 0.43 -8.77 11.35
C HIS A 116 1.93 -9.00 11.35
N GLU A 117 2.46 -9.67 10.36
CA GLU A 117 3.90 -10.00 10.31
C GLU A 117 4.67 -9.05 9.37
N GLY A 118 3.94 -8.35 8.50
CA GLY A 118 4.42 -7.27 7.64
C GLY A 118 5.58 -7.57 6.73
#